data_6c698e0870bf6a29a9d1c6848feabfc5
#
_entry.id   6c698e0870bf6a29a9d1c6848feabfc5
#
_cell.length_a   1.000
_cell.length_b   1.000
_cell.length_c   1.000
_cell.angle_alpha   90.00
_cell.angle_beta   90.00
_cell.angle_gamma   90.00
#
_symmetry.space_group_name_H-M   'P 1'
#
loop_
_entity.id
_entity.type
_entity.pdbx_description
1 polymer ?
#
loop_
_entity_poly.entity_id
_entity_poly.type
_entity_poly.pdbx_seq_one_letter_code
_entity_poly.pdbx_strand_id
1 'polypeptide(L)'
;MRVIEHPFSEFLRQPNEVVAELDEHDVVLRRRNAPPLRLSDASRDDERARAFDAVTRLLRNLLVHSPVGLAGAVDDVFPWATLLPKRDRTAFVDELSRTLMAASALDNYAPVAQLLREWTATAEIHADPRLARRLRATIVADGGLVRVPEA
;
A
#
# COMPACT_ATOMS: atom_id res chain seq x y z
N MET A 1 5.89 15.24 -9.92
CA MET A 1 5.55 16.38 -9.07
C MET A 1 6.69 16.58 -8.09
N ARG A 2 7.20 17.79 -7.97
CA ARG A 2 8.34 18.09 -7.08
C ARG A 2 7.79 18.26 -5.66
N VAL A 3 8.50 17.72 -4.67
CA VAL A 3 8.16 17.86 -3.25
C VAL A 3 9.28 18.64 -2.60
N ILE A 4 8.95 19.67 -1.82
CA ILE A 4 9.91 20.47 -1.06
C ILE A 4 9.81 20.04 0.41
N GLU A 5 10.93 19.99 1.11
CA GLU A 5 10.99 19.62 2.51
C GLU A 5 11.42 20.79 3.38
N HIS A 6 10.66 21.07 4.43
CA HIS A 6 10.99 22.06 5.46
C HIS A 6 10.97 21.46 6.86
N PRO A 7 11.80 21.96 7.78
CA PRO A 7 11.63 21.69 9.18
C PRO A 7 10.29 22.26 9.70
N PHE A 8 9.57 21.53 10.53
CA PHE A 8 8.32 22.02 11.12
C PHE A 8 8.48 23.34 11.86
N SER A 9 9.65 23.58 12.48
CA SER A 9 9.98 24.84 13.15
C SER A 9 10.06 26.04 12.19
N GLU A 10 10.39 25.83 10.93
CA GLU A 10 10.41 26.87 9.91
C GLU A 10 8.99 27.27 9.53
N PHE A 11 8.13 26.29 9.29
CA PHE A 11 6.70 26.55 9.07
C PHE A 11 6.06 27.35 10.21
N LEU A 12 6.42 27.07 11.48
CA LEU A 12 5.89 27.83 12.62
C LEU A 12 6.38 29.28 12.65
N ARG A 13 7.55 29.58 12.10
CA ARG A 13 8.10 30.92 12.07
C ARG A 13 7.65 31.73 10.87
N GLN A 14 7.51 31.11 9.72
CA GLN A 14 7.23 31.73 8.43
C GLN A 14 6.13 30.97 7.68
N PRO A 15 4.91 30.83 8.23
CA PRO A 15 3.88 30.00 7.65
C PRO A 15 3.46 30.48 6.25
N ASN A 16 3.40 31.79 6.04
CA ASN A 16 2.98 32.36 4.74
C ASN A 16 3.97 32.07 3.61
N GLU A 17 5.27 32.01 3.90
CA GLU A 17 6.28 31.68 2.89
C GLU A 17 6.17 30.23 2.46
N VAL A 18 6.04 29.34 3.42
CA VAL A 18 5.86 27.90 3.17
C VAL A 18 4.53 27.61 2.47
N VAL A 19 3.44 28.31 2.83
CA VAL A 19 2.14 28.17 2.18
C VAL A 19 2.17 28.67 0.73
N ALA A 20 2.91 29.73 0.43
CA ALA A 20 3.03 30.24 -0.94
C ALA A 20 3.67 29.21 -1.90
N GLU A 21 4.52 28.31 -1.40
CA GLU A 21 5.10 27.23 -2.23
C GLU A 21 4.08 26.18 -2.68
N LEU A 22 2.92 26.12 -2.01
CA LEU A 22 1.85 25.17 -2.35
C LEU A 22 1.20 25.46 -3.71
N ASP A 23 1.38 26.66 -4.26
CA ASP A 23 0.88 26.98 -5.60
C ASP A 23 1.52 26.08 -6.68
N GLU A 24 2.78 25.68 -6.49
CA GLU A 24 3.54 24.90 -7.46
C GLU A 24 3.88 23.48 -6.96
N HIS A 25 4.02 23.28 -5.64
CA HIS A 25 4.59 22.07 -5.05
C HIS A 25 3.82 21.60 -3.82
N ASP A 26 3.93 20.32 -3.48
CA ASP A 26 3.56 19.86 -2.14
C ASP A 26 4.76 20.06 -1.20
N VAL A 27 4.48 20.38 0.06
CA VAL A 27 5.48 20.58 1.09
C VAL A 27 5.43 19.47 2.12
N VAL A 28 6.59 18.93 2.48
CA VAL A 28 6.74 17.96 3.57
C VAL A 28 7.38 18.64 4.77
N LEU A 29 6.66 18.68 5.88
CA LEU A 29 7.14 19.23 7.14
C LEU A 29 7.76 18.14 7.99
N ARG A 30 9.07 18.19 8.18
CA ARG A 30 9.82 17.25 9.03
C ARG A 30 9.65 17.60 10.49
N ARG A 31 9.21 16.65 11.29
CA ARG A 31 9.09 16.74 12.73
C ARG A 31 10.19 15.91 13.42
N ARG A 32 10.74 16.42 14.55
CA ARG A 32 11.89 15.79 15.22
C ARG A 32 11.57 14.40 15.77
N ASN A 33 10.40 14.22 16.39
CA ASN A 33 10.02 13.01 17.11
C ASN A 33 8.66 12.46 16.67
N ALA A 34 8.23 12.74 15.43
CA ALA A 34 6.96 12.29 14.88
C ALA A 34 7.06 12.10 13.37
N PRO A 35 6.19 11.30 12.75
CA PRO A 35 6.13 11.18 11.30
C PRO A 35 5.97 12.55 10.62
N PRO A 36 6.55 12.76 9.43
CA PRO A 36 6.43 14.01 8.70
C PRO A 36 4.96 14.30 8.38
N LEU A 37 4.63 15.58 8.23
CA LEU A 37 3.33 16.02 7.73
C LEU A 37 3.48 16.46 6.28
N ARG A 38 2.43 16.28 5.47
CA ARG A 38 2.33 16.80 4.12
C ARG A 38 1.32 17.93 4.10
N LEU A 39 1.70 19.05 3.50
CA LEU A 39 0.82 20.14 3.11
C LEU A 39 0.64 20.07 1.59
N SER A 40 -0.58 20.15 1.14
CA SER A 40 -0.96 20.18 -0.26
C SER A 40 -2.09 21.19 -0.46
N ASP A 41 -2.28 21.66 -1.69
CA ASP A 41 -3.44 22.45 -2.04
C ASP A 41 -4.69 21.56 -2.02
N ALA A 42 -5.72 21.98 -1.28
CA ALA A 42 -6.94 21.21 -1.09
C ALA A 42 -7.69 20.95 -2.40
N SER A 43 -7.68 21.93 -3.33
CA SER A 43 -8.35 21.76 -4.62
C SER A 43 -7.69 20.69 -5.47
N ARG A 44 -6.36 20.60 -5.44
CA ARG A 44 -5.61 19.53 -6.12
C ARG A 44 -5.84 18.15 -5.49
N ASP A 45 -5.95 18.09 -4.18
CA ASP A 45 -6.27 16.83 -3.49
C ASP A 45 -7.70 16.37 -3.80
N ASP A 46 -8.66 17.30 -3.87
CA ASP A 46 -10.03 17.02 -4.30
C ASP A 46 -10.11 16.53 -5.76
N GLU A 47 -9.31 17.10 -6.66
CA GLU A 47 -9.24 16.66 -8.06
C GLU A 47 -8.64 15.25 -8.16
N ARG A 48 -7.59 14.96 -7.41
CA ARG A 48 -6.98 13.62 -7.33
C ARG A 48 -7.97 12.61 -6.77
N ALA A 49 -8.67 12.96 -5.70
CA ALA A 49 -9.68 12.10 -5.10
C ALA A 49 -10.81 11.77 -6.09
N ARG A 50 -11.31 12.78 -6.81
CA ARG A 50 -12.33 12.58 -7.86
C ARG A 50 -11.84 11.70 -9.02
N ALA A 51 -10.62 11.93 -9.48
CA ALA A 51 -10.01 11.11 -10.54
C ALA A 51 -9.82 9.66 -10.07
N PHE A 52 -9.33 9.47 -8.84
CA PHE A 52 -9.14 8.15 -8.26
C PHE A 52 -10.46 7.40 -8.08
N ASP A 53 -11.51 8.08 -7.61
CA ASP A 53 -12.86 7.52 -7.48
C ASP A 53 -13.45 7.11 -8.84
N ALA A 54 -13.24 7.92 -9.88
CA ALA A 54 -13.67 7.59 -11.24
C ALA A 54 -12.96 6.34 -11.77
N VAL A 55 -11.64 6.23 -11.58
CA VAL A 55 -10.84 5.06 -11.98
C VAL A 55 -11.29 3.82 -11.18
N THR A 56 -11.53 3.96 -9.89
CA THR A 56 -11.99 2.85 -9.04
C THR A 56 -13.37 2.35 -9.48
N ARG A 57 -14.28 3.26 -9.85
CA ARG A 57 -15.59 2.88 -10.43
C ARG A 57 -15.45 2.17 -11.76
N LEU A 58 -14.55 2.62 -12.61
CA LEU A 58 -14.28 1.96 -13.89
C LEU A 58 -13.71 0.55 -13.68
N LEU A 59 -12.74 0.40 -12.79
CA LEU A 59 -12.15 -0.90 -12.43
C LEU A 59 -13.21 -1.84 -11.87
N ARG A 60 -14.08 -1.36 -10.99
CA ARG A 60 -15.19 -2.17 -10.45
C ARG A 60 -16.13 -2.66 -11.54
N ASN A 61 -16.48 -1.81 -12.51
CA ASN A 61 -17.29 -2.21 -13.66
C ASN A 61 -16.60 -3.28 -14.51
N LEU A 62 -15.30 -3.12 -14.76
CA LEU A 62 -14.51 -4.11 -15.49
C LEU A 62 -14.45 -5.46 -14.76
N LEU A 63 -14.28 -5.43 -13.42
CA LEU A 63 -14.30 -6.61 -12.56
C LEU A 63 -15.60 -7.42 -12.68
N VAL A 64 -16.72 -6.72 -12.70
CA VAL A 64 -18.05 -7.37 -12.77
C VAL A 64 -18.33 -7.93 -14.15
N HIS A 65 -17.91 -7.23 -15.21
CA HIS A 65 -18.32 -7.55 -16.59
C HIS A 65 -17.23 -8.27 -17.41
N SER A 66 -15.98 -8.29 -16.99
CA SER A 66 -14.87 -8.92 -17.72
C SER A 66 -13.79 -9.49 -16.78
N PRO A 67 -14.11 -10.55 -16.01
CA PRO A 67 -13.15 -11.13 -15.04
C PRO A 67 -11.86 -11.65 -15.71
N VAL A 68 -11.95 -12.12 -16.95
CA VAL A 68 -10.79 -12.65 -17.70
C VAL A 68 -9.82 -11.53 -18.11
N GLY A 69 -10.34 -10.35 -18.46
CA GLY A 69 -9.52 -9.19 -18.79
C GLY A 69 -8.72 -8.66 -17.59
N LEU A 70 -9.27 -8.81 -16.40
CA LEU A 70 -8.61 -8.36 -15.18
C LEU A 70 -7.36 -9.18 -14.84
N ALA A 71 -7.40 -10.49 -15.00
CA ALA A 71 -6.25 -11.36 -14.70
C ALA A 71 -5.03 -11.00 -15.56
N GLY A 72 -5.25 -10.63 -16.83
CA GLY A 72 -4.19 -10.11 -17.71
C GLY A 72 -3.69 -8.72 -17.28
N ALA A 73 -4.62 -7.81 -17.00
CA ALA A 73 -4.27 -6.46 -16.55
C ALA A 73 -3.51 -6.44 -15.21
N VAL A 74 -3.80 -7.38 -14.30
CA VAL A 74 -3.08 -7.51 -13.03
C VAL A 74 -1.60 -7.83 -13.25
N ASP A 75 -1.25 -8.65 -14.25
CA ASP A 75 0.15 -8.98 -14.54
C ASP A 75 0.92 -7.79 -15.11
N ASP A 76 0.24 -6.96 -15.90
CA ASP A 76 0.86 -5.75 -16.46
C ASP A 76 1.12 -4.70 -15.39
N VAL A 77 0.19 -4.56 -14.42
CA VAL A 77 0.30 -3.61 -13.31
C VAL A 77 1.20 -4.12 -12.19
N PHE A 78 1.17 -5.42 -11.92
CA PHE A 78 1.93 -6.09 -10.86
C PHE A 78 2.78 -7.23 -11.44
N PRO A 79 3.88 -6.94 -12.15
CA PRO A 79 4.71 -7.98 -12.79
C PRO A 79 5.19 -9.08 -11.85
N TRP A 80 5.35 -8.75 -10.55
CA TRP A 80 5.72 -9.72 -9.52
C TRP A 80 4.63 -10.79 -9.29
N ALA A 81 3.37 -10.52 -9.65
CA ALA A 81 2.29 -11.51 -9.52
C ALA A 81 2.52 -12.74 -10.40
N THR A 82 3.32 -12.62 -11.45
CA THR A 82 3.73 -13.76 -12.31
C THR A 82 4.62 -14.76 -11.58
N LEU A 83 5.27 -14.35 -10.48
CA LEU A 83 6.09 -15.23 -9.63
C LEU A 83 5.24 -16.10 -8.69
N LEU A 84 3.98 -15.76 -8.50
CA LEU A 84 3.06 -16.54 -7.68
C LEU A 84 2.62 -17.82 -8.42
N PRO A 85 2.48 -18.95 -7.72
CA PRO A 85 1.79 -20.11 -8.24
C PRO A 85 0.37 -19.75 -8.71
N LYS A 86 -0.14 -20.45 -9.72
CA LYS A 86 -1.47 -20.16 -10.31
C LYS A 86 -2.59 -20.02 -9.27
N ARG A 87 -2.60 -20.89 -8.25
CA ARG A 87 -3.58 -20.83 -7.17
C ARG A 87 -3.50 -19.53 -6.38
N ASP A 88 -2.29 -19.14 -6.00
CA ASP A 88 -2.05 -17.95 -5.17
C ASP A 88 -2.30 -16.67 -5.97
N ARG A 89 -1.96 -16.68 -7.26
CA ARG A 89 -2.29 -15.57 -8.16
C ARG A 89 -3.81 -15.38 -8.32
N THR A 90 -4.58 -16.46 -8.43
CA THR A 90 -6.05 -16.36 -8.44
C THR A 90 -6.56 -15.79 -7.12
N ALA A 91 -6.06 -16.27 -5.99
CA ALA A 91 -6.42 -15.77 -4.67
C ALA A 91 -6.08 -14.27 -4.51
N PHE A 92 -4.92 -13.84 -5.00
CA PHE A 92 -4.52 -12.42 -5.01
C PHE A 92 -5.53 -11.54 -5.77
N VAL A 93 -5.91 -11.96 -7.00
CA VAL A 93 -6.88 -11.20 -7.82
C VAL A 93 -8.24 -11.08 -7.12
N ASP A 94 -8.73 -12.19 -6.56
CA ASP A 94 -10.01 -12.22 -5.85
C ASP A 94 -9.99 -11.35 -4.58
N GLU A 95 -8.89 -11.39 -3.84
CA GLU A 95 -8.74 -10.62 -2.62
C GLU A 95 -8.55 -9.14 -2.90
N LEU A 96 -7.74 -8.79 -3.91
CA LEU A 96 -7.55 -7.42 -4.37
C LEU A 96 -8.89 -6.80 -4.78
N SER A 97 -9.70 -7.55 -5.52
CA SER A 97 -11.02 -7.11 -5.99
C SER A 97 -11.96 -6.79 -4.83
N ARG A 98 -12.05 -7.71 -3.85
CA ARG A 98 -12.90 -7.52 -2.66
C ARG A 98 -12.43 -6.37 -1.80
N THR A 99 -11.11 -6.26 -1.59
CA THR A 99 -10.52 -5.21 -0.76
C THR A 99 -10.67 -3.84 -1.40
N LEU A 100 -10.52 -3.72 -2.72
CA LEU A 100 -10.76 -2.47 -3.46
C LEU A 100 -12.22 -2.01 -3.36
N MET A 101 -13.18 -2.94 -3.49
CA MET A 101 -14.60 -2.60 -3.35
C MET A 101 -14.92 -2.10 -1.93
N ALA A 102 -14.40 -2.77 -0.91
CA ALA A 102 -14.61 -2.38 0.49
C ALA A 102 -13.92 -1.04 0.81
N ALA A 103 -12.69 -0.85 0.35
CA ALA A 103 -11.91 0.37 0.53
C ALA A 103 -12.61 1.59 -0.10
N SER A 104 -13.13 1.42 -1.33
CA SER A 104 -13.89 2.47 -2.02
C SER A 104 -15.21 2.82 -1.30
N ALA A 105 -15.89 1.84 -0.70
CA ALA A 105 -17.14 2.09 0.03
C ALA A 105 -16.91 2.85 1.36
N LEU A 106 -15.72 2.68 1.96
CA LEU A 106 -15.35 3.27 3.25
C LEU A 106 -14.41 4.48 3.12
N ASP A 107 -14.00 4.82 1.89
CA ASP A 107 -12.95 5.81 1.61
C ASP A 107 -11.66 5.58 2.44
N ASN A 108 -11.32 4.30 2.61
CA ASN A 108 -10.13 3.88 3.37
C ASN A 108 -9.31 2.85 2.59
N TYR A 109 -8.21 3.30 1.99
CA TYR A 109 -7.34 2.48 1.14
C TYR A 109 -6.15 1.84 1.88
N ALA A 110 -6.01 2.04 3.19
CA ALA A 110 -4.96 1.41 3.99
C ALA A 110 -4.96 -0.14 3.88
N PRO A 111 -6.13 -0.82 3.86
CA PRO A 111 -6.19 -2.28 3.65
C PRO A 111 -5.64 -2.71 2.29
N VAL A 112 -5.85 -1.91 1.22
CA VAL A 112 -5.32 -2.22 -0.12
C VAL A 112 -3.79 -2.15 -0.10
N ALA A 113 -3.23 -1.10 0.50
CA ALA A 113 -1.78 -0.95 0.63
C ALA A 113 -1.16 -2.08 1.47
N GLN A 114 -1.85 -2.55 2.50
CA GLN A 114 -1.43 -3.69 3.31
C GLN A 114 -1.42 -4.97 2.48
N LEU A 115 -2.52 -5.27 1.82
CA LEU A 115 -2.68 -6.45 0.95
C LEU A 115 -1.57 -6.52 -0.12
N LEU A 116 -1.28 -5.40 -0.78
CA LEU A 116 -0.22 -5.36 -1.80
C LEU A 116 1.15 -5.68 -1.20
N ARG A 117 1.47 -5.18 0.02
CA ARG A 117 2.73 -5.52 0.70
C ARG A 117 2.82 -7.01 1.03
N GLU A 118 1.76 -7.61 1.54
CA GLU A 118 1.70 -9.02 1.92
C GLU A 118 1.87 -9.95 0.71
N TRP A 119 1.19 -9.66 -0.39
CA TRP A 119 1.32 -10.44 -1.61
C TRP A 119 2.67 -10.25 -2.30
N THR A 120 3.25 -9.03 -2.25
CA THR A 120 4.62 -8.80 -2.74
C THR A 120 5.62 -9.64 -1.95
N ALA A 121 5.54 -9.65 -0.61
CA ALA A 121 6.38 -10.49 0.23
C ALA A 121 6.19 -12.00 -0.07
N THR A 122 4.97 -12.43 -0.34
CA THR A 122 4.67 -13.80 -0.76
C THR A 122 5.34 -14.14 -2.09
N ALA A 123 5.28 -13.23 -3.07
CA ALA A 123 5.94 -13.41 -4.35
C ALA A 123 7.46 -13.48 -4.22
N GLU A 124 8.06 -12.66 -3.36
CA GLU A 124 9.50 -12.70 -3.04
C GLU A 124 9.92 -14.05 -2.46
N ILE A 125 9.10 -14.64 -1.58
CA ILE A 125 9.35 -15.99 -1.04
C ILE A 125 9.33 -17.04 -2.16
N HIS A 126 8.40 -16.94 -3.09
CA HIS A 126 8.33 -17.86 -4.24
C HIS A 126 9.50 -17.66 -5.21
N ALA A 127 9.99 -16.44 -5.36
CA ALA A 127 11.14 -16.11 -6.20
C ALA A 127 12.48 -16.62 -5.61
N ASP A 128 12.58 -16.85 -4.29
CA ASP A 128 13.77 -17.39 -3.63
C ASP A 128 13.57 -18.85 -3.17
N PRO A 129 14.06 -19.84 -3.93
CA PRO A 129 13.94 -21.26 -3.56
C PRO A 129 14.67 -21.62 -2.25
N ARG A 130 15.67 -20.83 -1.83
CA ARG A 130 16.37 -21.05 -0.56
C ARG A 130 15.53 -20.59 0.61
N LEU A 131 14.92 -19.40 0.49
CA LEU A 131 14.01 -18.86 1.49
C LEU A 131 12.77 -19.75 1.63
N ALA A 132 12.15 -20.17 0.52
CA ALA A 132 11.00 -21.07 0.52
C ALA A 132 11.31 -22.41 1.23
N ARG A 133 12.51 -22.97 1.04
CA ARG A 133 12.94 -24.20 1.75
C ARG A 133 13.13 -23.96 3.24
N ARG A 134 13.73 -22.85 3.63
CA ARG A 134 13.94 -22.49 5.04
C ARG A 134 12.60 -22.32 5.78
N LEU A 135 11.63 -21.67 5.17
CA LEU A 135 10.30 -21.43 5.74
C LEU A 135 9.46 -22.72 5.83
N ARG A 136 9.70 -23.71 4.94
CA ARG A 136 9.04 -25.03 5.00
C ARG A 136 9.72 -25.98 5.98
N ALA A 137 10.97 -25.73 6.36
CA ALA A 137 11.62 -26.52 7.37
C ALA A 137 10.89 -26.34 8.70
N THR A 138 10.42 -27.45 9.26
CA THR A 138 9.78 -27.44 10.59
C THR A 138 10.76 -26.83 11.57
N ILE A 139 10.38 -25.74 12.23
CA ILE A 139 11.11 -25.22 13.37
C ILE A 139 10.94 -26.29 14.47
N VAL A 140 11.97 -27.11 14.66
CA VAL A 140 12.05 -27.93 15.85
C VAL A 140 12.26 -26.95 17.00
N ALA A 141 11.18 -26.55 17.64
CA ALA A 141 11.24 -25.78 18.86
C ALA A 141 11.77 -26.70 19.95
N ASP A 142 13.08 -26.64 20.23
CA ASP A 142 13.68 -27.20 21.43
C ASP A 142 13.50 -26.24 22.63
N GLY A 143 12.41 -25.52 22.64
CA GLY A 143 12.00 -24.67 23.73
C GLY A 143 11.79 -25.52 24.97
N GLY A 144 12.84 -25.61 25.83
CA GLY A 144 12.70 -26.16 27.17
C GLY A 144 11.48 -25.52 27.87
N LEU A 145 10.80 -26.31 28.68
CA LEU A 145 9.64 -25.86 29.49
C LEU A 145 9.94 -24.52 30.17
N VAL A 146 9.24 -23.48 29.77
CA VAL A 146 9.26 -22.18 30.45
C VAL A 146 8.65 -22.43 31.84
N ARG A 147 9.48 -22.38 32.89
CA ARG A 147 8.98 -22.45 34.27
C ARG A 147 8.13 -21.21 34.53
N VAL A 148 6.86 -21.42 34.87
CA VAL A 148 6.00 -20.36 35.38
C VAL A 148 6.57 -19.92 36.74
N PRO A 149 6.83 -18.63 37.00
CA PRO A 149 7.21 -18.19 38.33
C PRO A 149 6.09 -18.52 39.31
N GLU A 150 6.42 -19.20 40.38
CA GLU A 150 5.49 -19.38 41.50
C GLU A 150 5.27 -17.99 42.15
N ALA A 151 4.00 -17.65 42.42
CA ALA A 151 3.56 -16.41 43.04
C ALA A 151 3.89 -16.37 44.54
#